data_bbb81059f815037adcf849e46563b028
#
_entry.id   bbb81059f815037adcf849e46563b028
#
_cell.length_a   1.000
_cell.length_b   1.000
_cell.length_c   1.000
_cell.angle_alpha   90.00
_cell.angle_beta   90.00
_cell.angle_gamma   90.00
#
_symmetry.space_group_name_H-M   'P 1'
#
loop_
_entity.id
_entity.type
_entity.pdbx_description
1 polymer ?
#
loop_
_entity_poly.entity_id
_entity_poly.type
_entity_poly.pdbx_seq_one_letter_code
_entity_poly.pdbx_strand_id
1 'polypeptide(L)'
;MGTAHAGIALSSPDSVDREVAMIYALSHASHPCAHHFVQLQRAHVVRGAYPSALLRAWDTFKAEQASRSENARPSVLPSTQLYGVIVMNDAGQELEGLSLRNWVERAAVFWQVACAVAFAEHVSSFEHRALHMRNILVRRDASPAAPAAGA
;
A
#
# COMPACT_ATOMS: atom_id res chain seq x y z
N MET A 1 11.38 12.46 -13.69
CA MET A 1 10.00 12.96 -13.81
C MET A 1 9.21 11.96 -14.64
N GLY A 2 8.03 11.54 -14.18
CA GLY A 2 7.14 10.70 -14.97
C GLY A 2 6.53 11.49 -16.11
N THR A 3 6.23 10.81 -17.20
CA THR A 3 5.51 11.40 -18.34
C THR A 3 4.00 11.23 -18.10
N ALA A 4 3.18 12.16 -18.61
CA ALA A 4 1.73 11.99 -18.62
C ALA A 4 1.27 11.53 -19.99
N HIS A 5 0.33 10.59 -20.05
CA HIS A 5 -0.32 10.15 -21.28
C HIS A 5 -1.84 10.25 -21.12
N ALA A 6 -2.49 11.02 -21.96
CA ALA A 6 -3.95 11.20 -21.98
C ALA A 6 -4.57 11.49 -20.58
N GLY A 7 -3.90 12.29 -19.75
CA GLY A 7 -4.37 12.65 -18.42
C GLY A 7 -4.05 11.61 -17.32
N ILE A 8 -3.26 10.57 -17.62
CA ILE A 8 -2.75 9.62 -16.63
C ILE A 8 -1.27 9.91 -16.38
N ALA A 9 -0.90 10.17 -15.13
CA ALA A 9 0.50 10.26 -14.73
C ALA A 9 1.14 8.87 -14.78
N LEU A 10 2.26 8.75 -15.51
CA LEU A 10 3.01 7.51 -15.63
C LEU A 10 4.28 7.57 -14.77
N SER A 11 4.54 6.53 -14.02
CA SER A 11 5.81 6.36 -13.31
C SER A 11 6.92 5.99 -14.29
N SER A 12 8.15 6.46 -14.06
CA SER A 12 9.31 5.97 -14.80
C SER A 12 9.68 4.55 -14.35
N PRO A 13 10.29 3.72 -15.22
CA PRO A 13 10.80 2.40 -14.81
C PRO A 13 11.71 2.48 -13.58
N ASP A 14 12.65 3.41 -13.54
CA ASP A 14 13.56 3.60 -12.40
C ASP A 14 12.82 3.97 -11.10
N SER A 15 11.67 4.63 -11.20
CA SER A 15 10.84 4.95 -10.04
C SER A 15 10.19 3.69 -9.47
N VAL A 16 9.66 2.83 -10.37
CA VAL A 16 9.04 1.56 -9.98
C VAL A 16 10.08 0.61 -9.39
N ASP A 17 11.27 0.51 -10.01
CA ASP A 17 12.35 -0.34 -9.52
C ASP A 17 12.81 0.08 -8.12
N ARG A 18 12.94 1.40 -7.88
CA ARG A 18 13.29 1.92 -6.55
C ARG A 18 12.20 1.63 -5.52
N GLU A 19 10.94 1.77 -5.89
CA GLU A 19 9.82 1.46 -5.00
C GLU A 19 9.83 -0.03 -4.61
N VAL A 20 9.94 -0.93 -5.58
CA VAL A 20 10.01 -2.37 -5.34
C VAL A 20 11.22 -2.74 -4.48
N ALA A 21 12.40 -2.19 -4.79
CA ALA A 21 13.62 -2.43 -4.01
C ALA A 21 13.48 -1.95 -2.56
N MET A 22 12.85 -0.80 -2.33
CA MET A 22 12.61 -0.26 -0.99
C MET A 22 11.62 -1.12 -0.21
N ILE A 23 10.49 -1.49 -0.82
CA ILE A 23 9.51 -2.39 -0.19
C ILE A 23 10.18 -3.72 0.19
N TYR A 24 10.97 -4.28 -0.71
CA TYR A 24 11.71 -5.52 -0.45
C TYR A 24 12.68 -5.36 0.72
N ALA A 25 13.52 -4.34 0.70
CA ALA A 25 14.54 -4.12 1.73
C ALA A 25 13.93 -3.93 3.13
N LEU A 26 12.87 -3.13 3.24
CA LEU A 26 12.20 -2.87 4.52
C LEU A 26 11.42 -4.08 5.03
N SER A 27 10.73 -4.80 4.14
CA SER A 27 9.85 -5.91 4.53
C SER A 27 10.60 -7.22 4.81
N HIS A 28 11.83 -7.37 4.29
CA HIS A 28 12.64 -8.60 4.47
C HIS A 28 13.86 -8.39 5.38
N ALA A 29 13.97 -7.24 6.02
CA ALA A 29 15.05 -7.00 6.97
C ALA A 29 14.90 -7.92 8.20
N SER A 30 16.02 -8.41 8.71
CA SER A 30 16.08 -9.25 9.92
C SER A 30 15.91 -8.40 11.19
N HIS A 31 14.78 -7.73 11.32
CA HIS A 31 14.47 -6.86 12.45
C HIS A 31 12.97 -6.92 12.79
N PRO A 32 12.57 -6.88 14.07
CA PRO A 32 11.16 -6.92 14.46
C PRO A 32 10.28 -5.85 13.81
N CYS A 33 10.81 -4.64 13.60
CA CYS A 33 10.06 -3.55 12.96
C CYS A 33 9.81 -3.78 11.46
N ALA A 34 10.47 -4.73 10.81
CA ALA A 34 10.21 -5.08 9.41
C ALA A 34 8.78 -5.59 9.20
N HIS A 35 8.18 -6.20 10.23
CA HIS A 35 6.79 -6.66 10.18
C HIS A 35 5.74 -5.54 10.13
N HIS A 36 6.14 -4.30 10.39
CA HIS A 36 5.26 -3.14 10.25
C HIS A 36 5.21 -2.60 8.83
N PHE A 37 6.00 -3.15 7.90
CA PHE A 37 5.92 -2.82 6.48
C PHE A 37 5.14 -3.89 5.73
N VAL A 38 4.43 -3.45 4.69
CA VAL A 38 3.71 -4.36 3.79
C VAL A 38 4.71 -5.32 3.16
N GLN A 39 4.44 -6.62 3.24
CA GLN A 39 5.36 -7.66 2.77
C GLN A 39 5.23 -7.84 1.26
N LEU A 40 6.33 -7.65 0.53
CA LEU A 40 6.39 -7.91 -0.89
C LEU A 40 6.35 -9.43 -1.16
N GLN A 41 5.39 -9.85 -1.96
CA GLN A 41 5.29 -11.25 -2.41
C GLN A 41 5.92 -11.42 -3.79
N ARG A 42 5.57 -10.57 -4.74
CA ARG A 42 6.04 -10.62 -6.12
C ARG A 42 6.00 -9.24 -6.76
N ALA A 43 6.86 -9.02 -7.73
CA ALA A 43 6.79 -7.90 -8.63
C ALA A 43 6.92 -8.40 -10.07
N HIS A 44 6.14 -7.84 -10.98
CA HIS A 44 6.13 -8.22 -12.39
C HIS A 44 6.06 -6.97 -13.27
N VAL A 45 6.70 -7.04 -14.43
CA VAL A 45 6.46 -6.10 -15.52
C VAL A 45 5.65 -6.83 -16.56
N VAL A 46 4.46 -6.31 -16.87
CA VAL A 46 3.57 -6.87 -17.88
C VAL A 46 3.30 -5.86 -18.99
N ARG A 47 2.99 -6.33 -20.19
CA ARG A 47 2.67 -5.48 -21.34
C ARG A 47 1.33 -5.92 -21.92
N GLY A 48 0.50 -4.95 -22.30
CA GLY A 48 -0.73 -5.27 -22.99
C GLY A 48 -1.81 -4.20 -22.85
N ALA A 49 -2.98 -4.50 -23.41
CA ALA A 49 -4.17 -3.70 -23.16
C ALA A 49 -4.64 -3.86 -21.72
N TYR A 50 -5.19 -2.82 -21.14
CA TYR A 50 -5.74 -2.87 -19.80
C TYR A 50 -6.90 -3.87 -19.73
N PRO A 51 -6.91 -4.82 -18.78
CA PRO A 51 -7.90 -5.90 -18.72
C PRO A 51 -9.35 -5.39 -18.62
N SER A 52 -10.26 -5.95 -19.40
CA SER A 52 -11.66 -5.52 -19.44
C SER A 52 -12.37 -5.67 -18.09
N ALA A 53 -12.01 -6.67 -17.28
CA ALA A 53 -12.53 -6.84 -15.92
C ALA A 53 -12.16 -5.66 -15.01
N LEU A 54 -10.92 -5.20 -15.08
CA LEU A 54 -10.47 -4.04 -14.31
C LEU A 54 -11.06 -2.72 -14.83
N LEU A 55 -11.29 -2.62 -16.14
CA LEU A 55 -12.01 -1.46 -16.70
C LEU A 55 -13.44 -1.38 -16.17
N ARG A 56 -14.15 -2.51 -16.08
CA ARG A 56 -15.51 -2.55 -15.47
C ARG A 56 -15.47 -2.17 -13.99
N ALA A 57 -14.52 -2.68 -13.25
CA ALA A 57 -14.35 -2.31 -11.84
C ALA A 57 -14.07 -0.81 -11.68
N TRP A 58 -13.24 -0.24 -12.55
CA TRP A 58 -13.00 1.20 -12.59
C TRP A 58 -14.28 1.99 -12.89
N ASP A 59 -15.09 1.54 -13.85
CA ASP A 59 -16.35 2.19 -14.22
C ASP A 59 -17.33 2.18 -13.03
N THR A 60 -17.46 1.05 -12.32
CA THR A 60 -18.28 0.95 -11.11
C THR A 60 -17.80 1.89 -10.00
N PHE A 61 -16.49 1.87 -9.70
CA PHE A 61 -15.90 2.77 -8.72
C PHE A 61 -16.13 4.24 -9.07
N LYS A 62 -15.96 4.61 -10.35
CA LYS A 62 -16.16 5.99 -10.79
C LYS A 62 -17.61 6.44 -10.71
N ALA A 63 -18.58 5.54 -10.95
CA ALA A 63 -19.99 5.83 -10.79
C ALA A 63 -20.38 6.06 -9.33
N GLU A 64 -19.81 5.28 -8.40
CA GLU A 64 -20.13 5.35 -6.98
C GLU A 64 -19.35 6.46 -6.25
N GLN A 65 -18.14 6.76 -6.68
CA GLN A 65 -17.19 7.62 -5.97
C GLN A 65 -16.48 8.62 -6.89
N ALA A 66 -17.24 9.29 -7.75
CA ALA A 66 -16.71 10.20 -8.78
C ALA A 66 -15.71 11.25 -8.28
N SER A 67 -15.90 11.75 -7.04
CA SER A 67 -15.05 12.76 -6.41
C SER A 67 -13.71 12.24 -5.89
N ARG A 68 -13.53 10.93 -5.79
CA ARG A 68 -12.32 10.32 -5.20
C ARG A 68 -11.19 10.04 -6.19
N SER A 69 -11.41 10.17 -7.47
CA SER A 69 -10.37 9.96 -8.48
C SER A 69 -10.46 10.96 -9.60
N GLU A 70 -9.36 11.66 -9.83
CA GLU A 70 -9.17 12.58 -10.97
C GLU A 70 -8.54 11.88 -12.18
N ASN A 71 -8.11 10.63 -12.02
CA ASN A 71 -7.47 9.87 -13.09
C ASN A 71 -8.43 9.61 -14.25
N ALA A 72 -7.91 9.63 -15.46
CA ALA A 72 -8.65 9.20 -16.66
C ALA A 72 -8.86 7.69 -16.66
N ARG A 73 -9.86 7.22 -17.40
CA ARG A 73 -10.12 5.78 -17.57
C ARG A 73 -8.92 5.09 -18.21
N PRO A 74 -8.40 3.99 -17.65
CA PRO A 74 -7.18 3.33 -18.16
C PRO A 74 -7.26 2.80 -19.60
N SER A 75 -8.45 2.76 -20.22
CA SER A 75 -8.61 2.37 -21.63
C SER A 75 -7.95 3.33 -22.64
N VAL A 76 -7.55 4.52 -22.20
CA VAL A 76 -6.81 5.47 -23.05
C VAL A 76 -5.35 5.06 -23.26
N LEU A 77 -4.85 4.13 -22.47
CA LEU A 77 -3.49 3.62 -22.58
C LEU A 77 -3.37 2.64 -23.76
N PRO A 78 -2.27 2.68 -24.53
CA PRO A 78 -2.08 1.82 -25.69
C PRO A 78 -1.90 0.36 -25.30
N SER A 79 -2.18 -0.55 -26.22
CA SER A 79 -1.98 -2.01 -26.00
C SER A 79 -0.51 -2.42 -25.84
N THR A 80 0.42 -1.50 -26.06
CA THR A 80 1.86 -1.68 -25.85
C THR A 80 2.34 -1.15 -24.49
N GLN A 81 1.43 -0.63 -23.67
CA GLN A 81 1.75 -0.08 -22.35
C GLN A 81 2.39 -1.13 -21.47
N LEU A 82 3.43 -0.72 -20.74
CA LEU A 82 4.03 -1.51 -19.66
C LEU A 82 3.39 -1.12 -18.33
N TYR A 83 3.15 -2.14 -17.50
CA TYR A 83 2.63 -1.96 -16.14
C TYR A 83 3.55 -2.67 -15.15
N GLY A 84 3.88 -1.98 -14.05
CA GLY A 84 4.43 -2.62 -12.86
C GLY A 84 3.29 -3.21 -12.04
N VAL A 85 3.32 -4.49 -11.75
CA VAL A 85 2.35 -5.19 -10.89
C VAL A 85 3.10 -5.62 -9.63
N ILE A 86 2.74 -5.01 -8.50
CA ILE A 86 3.34 -5.31 -7.19
C ILE A 86 2.30 -6.10 -6.39
N VAL A 87 2.66 -7.32 -6.00
CA VAL A 87 1.82 -8.21 -5.18
C VAL A 87 2.33 -8.17 -3.76
N MET A 88 1.47 -7.80 -2.84
CA MET A 88 1.78 -7.65 -1.43
C MET A 88 0.79 -8.40 -0.55
N ASN A 89 1.15 -8.67 0.69
CA ASN A 89 0.20 -9.18 1.69
C ASN A 89 -0.91 -8.17 1.96
N ASP A 90 -2.07 -8.66 2.32
CA ASP A 90 -3.12 -7.83 2.91
C ASP A 90 -2.62 -7.28 4.27
N ALA A 91 -2.55 -5.98 4.38
CA ALA A 91 -2.12 -5.28 5.59
C ALA A 91 -3.29 -4.69 6.42
N GLY A 92 -4.53 -4.94 6.00
CA GLY A 92 -5.74 -4.48 6.70
C GLY A 92 -6.36 -3.23 6.10
N GLN A 93 -6.96 -2.39 6.96
CA GLN A 93 -7.73 -1.21 6.57
C GLN A 93 -6.96 0.08 6.79
N GLU A 94 -7.21 1.08 5.96
CA GLU A 94 -6.67 2.43 6.16
C GLU A 94 -7.11 3.00 7.51
N LEU A 95 -6.16 3.58 8.24
CA LEU A 95 -6.43 4.20 9.54
C LEU A 95 -7.45 5.35 9.45
N GLU A 96 -7.52 6.06 8.32
CA GLU A 96 -8.47 7.16 8.11
C GLU A 96 -9.92 6.72 8.27
N GLY A 97 -10.26 5.51 7.78
CA GLY A 97 -11.61 4.93 7.87
C GLY A 97 -11.85 4.08 9.10
N LEU A 98 -10.88 3.94 9.99
CA LEU A 98 -10.93 3.01 11.11
C LEU A 98 -11.22 3.72 12.44
N SER A 99 -12.28 3.28 13.14
CA SER A 99 -12.50 3.70 14.52
C SER A 99 -11.63 2.91 15.49
N LEU A 100 -10.68 3.58 16.13
CA LEU A 100 -9.89 3.02 17.22
C LEU A 100 -10.69 3.09 18.53
N ARG A 101 -10.84 1.94 19.19
CA ARG A 101 -11.79 1.72 20.30
C ARG A 101 -11.45 2.50 21.57
N ASN A 102 -10.18 2.63 21.88
CA ASN A 102 -9.73 3.22 23.14
C ASN A 102 -8.33 3.84 23.01
N TRP A 103 -7.86 4.47 24.10
CA TRP A 103 -6.55 5.11 24.12
C TRP A 103 -5.39 4.12 23.95
N VAL A 104 -5.52 2.90 24.46
CA VAL A 104 -4.46 1.88 24.35
C VAL A 104 -4.25 1.49 22.89
N GLU A 105 -5.34 1.28 22.14
CA GLU A 105 -5.27 0.96 20.70
C GLU A 105 -4.65 2.12 19.90
N ARG A 106 -5.00 3.37 20.24
CA ARG A 106 -4.42 4.56 19.61
C ARG A 106 -2.93 4.70 19.88
N ALA A 107 -2.53 4.52 21.15
CA ALA A 107 -1.12 4.55 21.53
C ALA A 107 -0.31 3.42 20.87
N ALA A 108 -0.90 2.22 20.75
CA ALA A 108 -0.25 1.09 20.09
C ALA A 108 0.00 1.36 18.60
N VAL A 109 -1.00 1.91 17.87
CA VAL A 109 -0.83 2.28 16.46
C VAL A 109 0.26 3.36 16.32
N PHE A 110 0.20 4.43 17.14
CA PHE A 110 1.19 5.49 17.11
C PHE A 110 2.61 4.96 17.33
N TRP A 111 2.78 4.11 18.35
CA TRP A 111 4.08 3.57 18.69
C TRP A 111 4.65 2.65 17.60
N GLN A 112 3.82 1.79 17.02
CA GLN A 112 4.23 0.92 15.93
C GLN A 112 4.67 1.71 14.69
N VAL A 113 3.95 2.76 14.33
CA VAL A 113 4.31 3.65 13.23
C VAL A 113 5.62 4.38 13.52
N ALA A 114 5.79 4.93 14.73
CA ALA A 114 7.03 5.60 15.12
C ALA A 114 8.24 4.66 15.06
N CYS A 115 8.10 3.43 15.58
CA CYS A 115 9.16 2.42 15.51
C CYS A 115 9.48 2.00 14.07
N ALA A 116 8.46 1.84 13.23
CA ALA A 116 8.66 1.49 11.81
C ALA A 116 9.43 2.58 11.07
N VAL A 117 9.04 3.85 11.21
CA VAL A 117 9.72 4.97 10.56
C VAL A 117 11.16 5.12 11.06
N ALA A 118 11.37 5.07 12.37
CA ALA A 118 12.71 5.16 12.95
C ALA A 118 13.63 4.00 12.46
N PHE A 119 13.10 2.80 12.36
CA PHE A 119 13.81 1.66 11.79
C PHE A 119 14.19 1.91 10.32
N ALA A 120 13.24 2.35 9.48
CA ALA A 120 13.48 2.59 8.07
C ALA A 120 14.52 3.71 7.84
N GLU A 121 14.45 4.80 8.60
CA GLU A 121 15.43 5.87 8.58
C GLU A 121 16.84 5.35 8.92
N HIS A 122 16.94 4.51 9.96
CA HIS A 122 18.21 3.97 10.41
C HIS A 122 18.87 3.04 9.38
N VAL A 123 18.09 2.16 8.73
CA VAL A 123 18.65 1.11 7.86
C VAL A 123 18.83 1.52 6.40
N SER A 124 18.12 2.53 5.93
CA SER A 124 18.09 2.87 4.51
C SER A 124 18.07 4.38 4.21
N SER A 125 18.27 5.24 5.21
CA SER A 125 18.09 6.69 5.07
C SER A 125 16.71 7.04 4.46
N PHE A 126 15.70 6.27 4.81
CA PHE A 126 14.34 6.38 4.27
C PHE A 126 13.67 7.65 4.79
N GLU A 127 13.03 8.37 3.90
CA GLU A 127 12.11 9.46 4.23
C GLU A 127 10.72 9.15 3.65
N HIS A 128 9.72 8.99 4.47
CA HIS A 128 8.38 8.63 4.01
C HIS A 128 7.71 9.71 3.16
N ARG A 129 7.95 10.99 3.44
CA ARG A 129 7.47 12.21 2.75
C ARG A 129 5.95 12.35 2.57
N ALA A 130 5.18 11.28 2.73
CA ALA A 130 3.72 11.26 2.59
C ALA A 130 3.06 10.44 3.71
N LEU A 131 3.58 10.52 4.95
CA LEU A 131 2.99 9.82 6.09
C LEU A 131 1.68 10.50 6.51
N HIS A 132 0.58 9.88 6.15
CA HIS A 132 -0.78 10.28 6.53
C HIS A 132 -1.64 9.04 6.78
N MET A 133 -2.83 9.20 7.35
CA MET A 133 -3.67 8.09 7.83
C MET A 133 -4.10 7.08 6.76
N ARG A 134 -4.11 7.45 5.47
CA ARG A 134 -4.39 6.52 4.35
C ARG A 134 -3.20 5.60 4.04
N ASN A 135 -1.98 6.01 4.39
CA ASN A 135 -0.77 5.21 4.20
C ASN A 135 -0.40 4.39 5.44
N ILE A 136 -1.26 4.39 6.45
CA ILE A 136 -1.14 3.55 7.64
C ILE A 136 -2.27 2.52 7.57
N LEU A 137 -1.90 1.26 7.38
CA LEU A 137 -2.84 0.15 7.33
C LEU A 137 -2.84 -0.56 8.69
N VAL A 138 -4.02 -0.84 9.20
CA VAL A 138 -4.20 -1.48 10.51
C VAL A 138 -4.95 -2.79 10.34
N ARG A 139 -4.34 -3.86 10.79
CA ARG A 139 -4.96 -5.17 10.94
C ARG A 139 -5.06 -5.49 12.42
N ARG A 140 -6.26 -5.83 12.88
CA ARG A 140 -6.44 -6.35 14.22
C ARG A 140 -6.18 -7.85 14.21
N ASP A 141 -5.19 -8.30 14.95
CA ASP A 141 -5.04 -9.72 15.18
C ASP A 141 -6.24 -10.22 15.98
N ALA A 142 -6.73 -11.41 15.64
CA ALA A 142 -7.74 -12.07 16.48
C ALA A 142 -7.13 -12.20 17.88
N SER A 143 -7.77 -11.59 18.89
CA SER A 143 -7.35 -11.80 20.29
C SER A 143 -7.24 -13.30 20.52
N PRO A 144 -6.15 -13.81 21.11
CA PRO A 144 -6.15 -15.18 21.59
C PRO A 144 -7.39 -15.32 22.48
N ALA A 145 -8.22 -16.32 22.18
CA ALA A 145 -9.42 -16.60 22.98
C ALA A 145 -8.99 -16.61 24.45
N ALA A 146 -9.67 -15.79 25.26
CA ALA A 146 -9.43 -15.80 26.70
C ALA A 146 -9.46 -17.26 27.15
N PRO A 147 -8.48 -17.75 27.96
CA PRO A 147 -8.52 -19.10 28.45
C PRO A 147 -9.89 -19.30 29.12
N ALA A 148 -10.60 -20.34 28.69
CA ALA A 148 -11.88 -20.70 29.27
C ALA A 148 -11.69 -20.73 30.79
N ALA A 149 -12.44 -19.86 31.50
CA ALA A 149 -12.42 -19.86 32.97
C ALA A 149 -12.76 -21.29 33.38
N GLY A 150 -11.77 -21.97 33.93
CA GLY A 150 -11.89 -23.35 34.36
C GLY A 150 -13.00 -23.48 35.41
N ALA A 151 -13.81 -24.48 35.21
CA ALA A 151 -14.74 -24.97 36.18
C ALA A 151 -14.02 -25.52 37.41
#